data_3674ceed7beb186e268a49ee6d81fbaf
#
_entry.id   3674ceed7beb186e268a49ee6d81fbaf
#
_cell.length_a   1.000
_cell.length_b   1.000
_cell.length_c   1.000
_cell.angle_alpha   90.00
_cell.angle_beta   90.00
_cell.angle_gamma   90.00
#
_symmetry.space_group_name_H-M   'P 1'
#
loop_
_entity.id
_entity.type
_entity.pdbx_description
1 polymer ?
#
loop_
_entity_poly.entity_id
_entity_poly.type
_entity_poly.pdbx_seq_one_letter_code
_entity_poly.pdbx_strand_id
1 'polypeptide(L)'
;EGFDAGCGSGRWARFFAPRVGRLHCIDASEAALDVARQTLAGETNVEFRHEDLSSLGLEDASCDFGYALGVLHHIPDTEHAAATCAAKLKPGAPFLVFLYHDLEDRGWLHRLLLRVVTMVRFLVARLPSKPRSLVADLLAALVYWPLARLARVVEMVGRDPAFLPLFQYRHRSFYVMRNDA
;
A
#
# COMPACT_ATOMS: atom_id res chain seq x y z
N GLU A 1 2.23 -20.43 11.97
CA GLU A 1 2.46 -20.29 10.52
C GLU A 1 1.56 -19.21 9.95
N GLY A 2 2.10 -18.34 9.08
CA GLY A 2 1.32 -17.27 8.50
C GLY A 2 1.85 -16.82 7.15
N PHE A 3 1.16 -15.83 6.50
CA PHE A 3 1.58 -15.33 5.20
C PHE A 3 1.51 -13.80 5.10
N ASP A 4 2.40 -13.26 4.26
CA ASP A 4 2.43 -11.89 3.77
C ASP A 4 2.04 -11.92 2.28
N ALA A 5 0.80 -11.57 1.99
CA ALA A 5 0.28 -11.53 0.62
C ALA A 5 0.64 -10.20 -0.04
N GLY A 6 1.51 -10.24 -1.06
CA GLY A 6 2.10 -9.08 -1.69
C GLY A 6 3.20 -8.47 -0.82
N CYS A 7 4.18 -9.28 -0.44
CA CYS A 7 5.23 -8.88 0.50
C CYS A 7 6.16 -7.78 -0.03
N GLY A 8 6.19 -7.55 -1.35
CA GLY A 8 7.06 -6.57 -1.98
C GLY A 8 8.53 -6.78 -1.60
N SER A 9 9.17 -5.76 -1.09
CA SER A 9 10.57 -5.80 -0.62
C SER A 9 10.76 -6.42 0.78
N GLY A 10 9.75 -7.06 1.35
CA GLY A 10 9.80 -7.63 2.71
C GLY A 10 9.70 -6.59 3.84
N ARG A 11 9.24 -5.36 3.52
CA ARG A 11 9.17 -4.25 4.47
C ARG A 11 8.40 -4.60 5.74
N TRP A 12 7.27 -5.27 5.62
CA TRP A 12 6.45 -5.68 6.76
C TRP A 12 6.88 -7.03 7.30
N ALA A 13 7.26 -7.96 6.43
CA ALA A 13 7.73 -9.29 6.81
C ALA A 13 8.87 -9.24 7.84
N ARG A 14 9.79 -8.28 7.74
CA ARG A 14 10.88 -8.11 8.72
C ARG A 14 10.43 -7.86 10.17
N PHE A 15 9.20 -7.36 10.37
CA PHE A 15 8.63 -7.19 11.72
C PHE A 15 7.93 -8.45 12.22
N PHE A 16 7.39 -9.27 11.31
CA PHE A 16 6.68 -10.49 11.65
C PHE A 16 7.60 -11.71 11.73
N ALA A 17 8.56 -11.85 10.81
CA ALA A 17 9.43 -13.02 10.74
C ALA A 17 10.09 -13.39 12.09
N PRO A 18 10.69 -12.45 12.85
CA PRO A 18 11.32 -12.82 14.14
C PRO A 18 10.34 -13.28 15.24
N ARG A 19 9.03 -13.15 15.00
CA ARG A 19 7.96 -13.40 16.01
C ARG A 19 7.10 -14.61 15.72
N VAL A 20 7.35 -15.27 14.58
CA VAL A 20 6.52 -16.40 14.12
C VAL A 20 7.34 -17.62 13.80
N GLY A 21 6.73 -18.79 13.81
CA GLY A 21 7.44 -20.03 13.50
C GLY A 21 7.77 -20.20 12.03
N ARG A 22 6.86 -19.79 11.13
CA ARG A 22 7.03 -19.76 9.66
C ARG A 22 6.24 -18.64 9.05
N LEU A 23 6.84 -17.94 8.09
CA LEU A 23 6.22 -16.87 7.33
C LEU A 23 6.37 -17.13 5.82
N HIS A 24 5.26 -17.22 5.09
CA HIS A 24 5.26 -17.27 3.63
C HIS A 24 5.18 -15.85 3.08
N CYS A 25 6.25 -15.40 2.42
CA CYS A 25 6.33 -14.14 1.72
C CYS A 25 5.97 -14.36 0.24
N ILE A 26 4.80 -13.88 -0.18
CA ILE A 26 4.21 -14.16 -1.48
C ILE A 26 4.15 -12.86 -2.29
N ASP A 27 4.66 -12.89 -3.52
CA ASP A 27 4.55 -11.76 -4.45
C ASP A 27 4.56 -12.25 -5.90
N ALA A 28 3.86 -11.53 -6.79
CA ALA A 28 3.83 -11.82 -8.22
C ALA A 28 5.08 -11.28 -8.95
N SER A 29 5.92 -10.49 -8.29
CA SER A 29 7.14 -9.91 -8.83
C SER A 29 8.37 -10.59 -8.29
N GLU A 30 9.08 -11.37 -9.12
CA GLU A 30 10.35 -11.98 -8.73
C GLU A 30 11.39 -10.93 -8.32
N ALA A 31 11.42 -9.78 -9.01
CA ALA A 31 12.31 -8.68 -8.65
C ALA A 31 12.04 -8.11 -7.24
N ALA A 32 10.77 -8.10 -6.81
CA ALA A 32 10.41 -7.72 -5.44
C ALA A 32 10.87 -8.78 -4.44
N LEU A 33 10.67 -10.05 -4.76
CA LEU A 33 11.14 -11.17 -3.93
C LEU A 33 12.66 -11.20 -3.78
N ASP A 34 13.43 -10.82 -4.81
CA ASP A 34 14.88 -10.72 -4.71
C ASP A 34 15.32 -9.67 -3.67
N VAL A 35 14.62 -8.54 -3.62
CA VAL A 35 14.84 -7.53 -2.58
C VAL A 35 14.39 -8.04 -1.21
N ALA A 36 13.26 -8.76 -1.14
CA ALA A 36 12.76 -9.34 0.10
C ALA A 36 13.75 -10.39 0.67
N ARG A 37 14.34 -11.24 -0.16
CA ARG A 37 15.40 -12.19 0.24
C ARG A 37 16.60 -11.48 0.87
N GLN A 38 17.02 -10.34 0.31
CA GLN A 38 18.10 -9.52 0.89
C GLN A 38 17.68 -8.88 2.21
N THR A 39 16.46 -8.36 2.28
CA THR A 39 15.90 -7.71 3.49
C THR A 39 15.79 -8.69 4.66
N LEU A 40 15.52 -9.95 4.37
CA LEU A 40 15.24 -11.02 5.33
C LEU A 40 16.36 -12.09 5.38
N ALA A 41 17.56 -11.75 4.91
CA ALA A 41 18.67 -12.72 4.80
C ALA A 41 19.09 -13.37 6.14
N GLY A 42 18.75 -12.73 7.28
CA GLY A 42 19.00 -13.28 8.63
C GLY A 42 17.90 -14.20 9.16
N GLU A 43 16.77 -14.31 8.48
CA GLU A 43 15.60 -15.07 8.94
C GLU A 43 15.59 -16.45 8.26
N THR A 44 15.61 -17.52 9.07
CA THR A 44 15.63 -18.90 8.56
C THR A 44 14.24 -19.52 8.43
N ASN A 45 13.22 -18.84 8.90
CA ASN A 45 11.83 -19.28 8.97
C ASN A 45 10.94 -18.63 7.90
N VAL A 46 11.53 -17.96 6.91
CA VAL A 46 10.82 -17.30 5.81
C VAL A 46 10.90 -18.14 4.55
N GLU A 47 9.76 -18.38 3.92
CA GLU A 47 9.62 -19.04 2.62
C GLU A 47 9.12 -18.04 1.59
N PHE A 48 9.87 -17.86 0.48
CA PHE A 48 9.49 -16.95 -0.59
C PHE A 48 8.77 -17.69 -1.70
N ARG A 49 7.61 -17.18 -2.10
CA ARG A 49 6.75 -17.78 -3.13
C ARG A 49 6.44 -16.76 -4.22
N HIS A 50 6.85 -17.09 -5.43
CA HIS A 50 6.50 -16.33 -6.62
C HIS A 50 5.15 -16.81 -7.14
N GLU A 51 4.07 -16.20 -6.66
CA GLU A 51 2.69 -16.62 -6.94
C GLU A 51 1.78 -15.40 -7.11
N ASP A 52 0.71 -15.58 -7.91
CA ASP A 52 -0.37 -14.61 -8.02
C ASP A 52 -1.35 -14.78 -6.84
N LEU A 53 -1.79 -13.67 -6.26
CA LEU A 53 -2.70 -13.69 -5.11
C LEU A 53 -4.11 -14.18 -5.47
N SER A 54 -4.45 -14.26 -6.75
CA SER A 54 -5.70 -14.86 -7.22
C SER A 54 -5.66 -16.40 -7.25
N SER A 55 -4.47 -17.01 -7.03
CA SER A 55 -4.28 -18.47 -7.15
C SER A 55 -3.15 -18.96 -6.23
N LEU A 56 -3.30 -18.78 -4.91
CA LEU A 56 -2.29 -19.16 -3.94
C LEU A 56 -2.15 -20.68 -3.78
N GLY A 57 -0.92 -21.18 -3.87
CA GLY A 57 -0.58 -22.59 -3.72
C GLY A 57 -0.46 -23.07 -2.26
N LEU A 58 -0.83 -22.26 -1.28
CA LEU A 58 -0.96 -22.69 0.12
C LEU A 58 -2.17 -23.61 0.29
N GLU A 59 -2.09 -24.57 1.22
CA GLU A 59 -3.25 -25.40 1.59
C GLU A 59 -4.32 -24.55 2.28
N ASP A 60 -5.58 -24.88 2.02
CA ASP A 60 -6.71 -24.22 2.67
C ASP A 60 -6.72 -24.52 4.17
N ALA A 61 -7.13 -23.54 4.95
CA ALA A 61 -7.17 -23.61 6.42
C ALA A 61 -5.83 -24.06 7.08
N SER A 62 -4.68 -23.72 6.49
CA SER A 62 -3.35 -24.08 7.02
C SER A 62 -2.72 -23.00 7.88
N CYS A 63 -3.02 -21.73 7.65
CA CYS A 63 -2.35 -20.60 8.29
C CYS A 63 -3.07 -20.09 9.54
N ASP A 64 -2.29 -19.74 10.56
CA ASP A 64 -2.79 -19.20 11.86
C ASP A 64 -3.08 -17.70 11.78
N PHE A 65 -2.52 -17.00 10.80
CA PHE A 65 -2.75 -15.57 10.49
C PHE A 65 -2.32 -15.26 9.07
N GLY A 66 -2.82 -14.15 8.54
CA GLY A 66 -2.39 -13.62 7.26
C GLY A 66 -2.52 -12.11 7.21
N TYR A 67 -1.78 -11.48 6.32
CA TYR A 67 -1.97 -10.06 6.03
C TYR A 67 -1.69 -9.73 4.58
N ALA A 68 -2.35 -8.65 4.11
CA ALA A 68 -2.21 -8.08 2.78
C ALA A 68 -2.24 -6.55 2.89
N LEU A 69 -1.06 -5.92 2.88
CA LEU A 69 -0.92 -4.51 3.21
C LEU A 69 -0.59 -3.66 1.98
N GLY A 70 -1.61 -3.06 1.38
CA GLY A 70 -1.46 -2.13 0.27
C GLY A 70 -1.26 -2.81 -1.09
N VAL A 71 -1.75 -4.02 -1.29
CA VAL A 71 -1.57 -4.81 -2.52
C VAL A 71 -2.88 -5.18 -3.21
N LEU A 72 -3.89 -5.67 -2.49
CA LEU A 72 -5.08 -6.27 -3.09
C LEU A 72 -5.85 -5.33 -4.02
N HIS A 73 -5.85 -4.02 -3.74
CA HIS A 73 -6.49 -3.01 -4.60
C HIS A 73 -5.80 -2.78 -5.95
N HIS A 74 -4.64 -3.39 -6.18
CA HIS A 74 -3.97 -3.40 -7.49
C HIS A 74 -4.37 -4.61 -8.35
N ILE A 75 -5.10 -5.57 -7.79
CA ILE A 75 -5.57 -6.76 -8.49
C ILE A 75 -6.95 -6.46 -9.10
N PRO A 76 -7.16 -6.77 -10.40
CA PRO A 76 -8.44 -6.46 -11.07
C PRO A 76 -9.66 -7.02 -10.35
N ASP A 77 -9.58 -8.25 -9.85
CA ASP A 77 -10.61 -8.88 -9.02
C ASP A 77 -10.13 -8.93 -7.57
N THR A 78 -10.22 -7.80 -6.89
CA THR A 78 -9.83 -7.63 -5.49
C THR A 78 -10.60 -8.56 -4.55
N GLU A 79 -11.89 -8.76 -4.81
CA GLU A 79 -12.76 -9.60 -3.97
C GLU A 79 -12.35 -11.07 -4.07
N HIS A 80 -12.13 -11.57 -5.27
CA HIS A 80 -11.64 -12.94 -5.49
C HIS A 80 -10.27 -13.17 -4.83
N ALA A 81 -9.32 -12.25 -5.00
CA ALA A 81 -8.00 -12.35 -4.40
C ALA A 81 -8.07 -12.33 -2.87
N ALA A 82 -8.92 -11.48 -2.29
CA ALA A 82 -9.14 -11.45 -0.84
C ALA A 82 -9.77 -12.76 -0.33
N ALA A 83 -10.75 -13.31 -1.04
CA ALA A 83 -11.37 -14.59 -0.72
C ALA A 83 -10.37 -15.76 -0.81
N THR A 84 -9.52 -15.77 -1.85
CA THR A 84 -8.43 -16.75 -2.01
C THR A 84 -7.46 -16.70 -0.83
N CYS A 85 -7.04 -15.51 -0.40
CA CYS A 85 -6.21 -15.36 0.78
C CYS A 85 -6.93 -15.84 2.06
N ALA A 86 -8.19 -15.47 2.23
CA ALA A 86 -8.98 -15.86 3.40
C ALA A 86 -9.17 -17.37 3.51
N ALA A 87 -9.31 -18.08 2.38
CA ALA A 87 -9.44 -19.55 2.36
C ALA A 87 -8.19 -20.27 2.94
N LYS A 88 -7.02 -19.64 2.92
CA LYS A 88 -5.78 -20.20 3.48
C LYS A 88 -5.71 -20.12 5.00
N LEU A 89 -6.58 -19.34 5.62
CA LEU A 89 -6.63 -19.15 7.06
C LEU A 89 -7.47 -20.24 7.75
N LYS A 90 -7.00 -20.69 8.89
CA LYS A 90 -7.77 -21.54 9.77
C LYS A 90 -9.05 -20.83 10.22
N PRO A 91 -10.14 -21.56 10.51
CA PRO A 91 -11.36 -20.95 11.03
C PRO A 91 -11.08 -20.08 12.26
N GLY A 92 -11.47 -18.79 12.20
CA GLY A 92 -11.23 -17.82 13.28
C GLY A 92 -9.83 -17.19 13.29
N ALA A 93 -8.94 -17.53 12.37
CA ALA A 93 -7.63 -16.91 12.26
C ALA A 93 -7.74 -15.45 11.74
N PRO A 94 -6.93 -14.51 12.27
CA PRO A 94 -6.99 -13.10 11.86
C PRO A 94 -6.44 -12.89 10.45
N PHE A 95 -7.12 -12.05 9.68
CA PHE A 95 -6.66 -11.52 8.39
C PHE A 95 -6.58 -10.01 8.45
N LEU A 96 -5.38 -9.44 8.43
CA LEU A 96 -5.17 -8.01 8.42
C LEU A 96 -5.06 -7.51 6.98
N VAL A 97 -6.03 -6.69 6.56
CA VAL A 97 -6.07 -6.14 5.20
C VAL A 97 -6.00 -4.62 5.26
N PHE A 98 -5.14 -4.03 4.42
CA PHE A 98 -5.11 -2.58 4.18
C PHE A 98 -5.42 -2.31 2.71
N LEU A 99 -6.55 -1.66 2.46
CA LEU A 99 -7.01 -1.24 1.14
C LEU A 99 -7.09 0.28 1.09
N TYR A 100 -6.87 0.85 -0.09
CA TYR A 100 -7.23 2.24 -0.32
C TYR A 100 -8.75 2.36 -0.42
N HIS A 101 -9.29 3.34 0.30
CA HIS A 101 -10.72 3.61 0.25
C HIS A 101 -11.08 4.26 -1.09
N ASP A 102 -12.10 3.75 -1.74
CA ASP A 102 -12.69 4.41 -2.90
C ASP A 102 -13.44 5.66 -2.45
N LEU A 103 -13.31 6.74 -3.24
CA LEU A 103 -13.96 8.03 -2.97
C LEU A 103 -15.35 8.13 -3.63
N GLU A 104 -15.95 7.02 -4.03
CA GLU A 104 -17.29 7.00 -4.68
C GLU A 104 -18.37 7.60 -3.80
N ASP A 105 -18.27 7.44 -2.48
CA ASP A 105 -19.21 8.01 -1.50
C ASP A 105 -19.10 9.53 -1.33
N ARG A 106 -18.07 10.15 -1.93
CA ARG A 106 -17.89 11.59 -1.88
C ARG A 106 -18.62 12.27 -3.05
N GLY A 107 -19.24 13.43 -2.76
CA GLY A 107 -20.07 14.16 -3.72
C GLY A 107 -19.41 14.45 -5.07
N TRP A 108 -20.21 14.87 -6.04
CA TRP A 108 -19.82 15.07 -7.45
C TRP A 108 -18.55 15.92 -7.66
N LEU A 109 -18.28 16.89 -6.78
CA LEU A 109 -17.09 17.75 -6.84
C LEU A 109 -15.80 16.94 -6.61
N HIS A 110 -15.81 16.00 -5.66
CA HIS A 110 -14.67 15.11 -5.40
C HIS A 110 -14.42 14.16 -6.59
N ARG A 111 -15.48 13.63 -7.19
CA ARG A 111 -15.39 12.79 -8.39
C ARG A 111 -14.82 13.56 -9.59
N LEU A 112 -15.22 14.83 -9.77
CA LEU A 112 -14.66 15.68 -10.82
C LEU A 112 -13.17 15.94 -10.55
N LEU A 113 -12.81 16.29 -9.32
CA LEU A 113 -11.42 16.53 -8.93
C LEU A 113 -10.55 15.28 -9.16
N LEU A 114 -11.03 14.10 -8.79
CA LEU A 114 -10.34 12.84 -9.04
C LEU A 114 -10.11 12.58 -10.53
N ARG A 115 -11.12 12.84 -11.39
CA ARG A 115 -10.96 12.69 -12.84
C ARG A 115 -9.87 13.63 -13.39
N VAL A 116 -9.87 14.88 -12.94
CA VAL A 116 -8.84 15.86 -13.34
C VAL A 116 -7.46 15.42 -12.88
N VAL A 117 -7.32 15.01 -11.61
CA VAL A 117 -6.05 14.51 -11.06
C VAL A 117 -5.58 13.27 -11.80
N THR A 118 -6.48 12.31 -12.08
CA THR A 118 -6.15 11.09 -12.82
C THR A 118 -5.68 11.42 -14.25
N MET A 119 -6.33 12.36 -14.92
CA MET A 119 -5.93 12.81 -16.25
C MET A 119 -4.54 13.49 -16.23
N VAL A 120 -4.28 14.34 -15.24
CA VAL A 120 -2.96 14.97 -15.05
C VAL A 120 -1.90 13.91 -14.79
N ARG A 121 -2.15 12.95 -13.88
CA ARG A 121 -1.23 11.82 -13.59
C ARG A 121 -0.93 11.01 -14.86
N PHE A 122 -1.95 10.71 -15.66
CA PHE A 122 -1.79 9.98 -16.92
C PHE A 122 -0.87 10.72 -17.91
N LEU A 123 -1.01 12.05 -18.02
CA LEU A 123 -0.16 12.87 -18.87
C LEU A 123 1.28 12.95 -18.33
N VAL A 124 1.42 13.17 -17.02
CA VAL A 124 2.72 13.27 -16.35
C VAL A 124 3.48 11.93 -16.39
N ALA A 125 2.78 10.81 -16.27
CA ALA A 125 3.39 9.48 -16.35
C ALA A 125 4.08 9.19 -17.69
N ARG A 126 3.65 9.86 -18.78
CA ARG A 126 4.25 9.74 -20.11
C ARG A 126 5.47 10.64 -20.34
N LEU A 127 5.74 11.57 -19.44
CA LEU A 127 6.90 12.45 -19.56
C LEU A 127 8.20 11.67 -19.28
N PRO A 128 9.31 12.06 -19.94
CA PRO A 128 10.65 11.60 -19.56
C PRO A 128 10.94 11.88 -18.08
N SER A 129 11.91 11.17 -17.50
CA SER A 129 12.21 11.21 -16.07
C SER A 129 12.48 12.62 -15.52
N LYS A 130 13.24 13.44 -16.24
CA LYS A 130 13.58 14.82 -15.80
C LYS A 130 12.37 15.75 -15.68
N PRO A 131 11.54 15.97 -16.73
CA PRO A 131 10.34 16.82 -16.61
C PRO A 131 9.31 16.22 -15.63
N ARG A 132 9.18 14.89 -15.53
CA ARG A 132 8.32 14.24 -14.55
C ARG A 132 8.74 14.57 -13.11
N SER A 133 10.03 14.53 -12.81
CA SER A 133 10.56 14.90 -11.49
C SER A 133 10.26 16.37 -11.17
N LEU A 134 10.41 17.29 -12.15
CA LEU A 134 10.11 18.69 -11.95
C LEU A 134 8.62 18.92 -11.64
N VAL A 135 7.72 18.23 -12.35
CA VAL A 135 6.28 18.31 -12.09
C VAL A 135 5.94 17.78 -10.69
N ALA A 136 6.54 16.66 -10.26
CA ALA A 136 6.37 16.13 -8.92
C ALA A 136 6.88 17.13 -7.85
N ASP A 137 8.02 17.77 -8.06
CA ASP A 137 8.56 18.79 -7.17
C ASP A 137 7.62 20.02 -7.06
N LEU A 138 7.07 20.48 -8.17
CA LEU A 138 6.12 21.58 -8.20
C LEU A 138 4.79 21.21 -7.51
N LEU A 139 4.26 20.03 -7.76
CA LEU A 139 3.05 19.55 -7.09
C LEU A 139 3.27 19.41 -5.57
N ALA A 140 4.39 18.85 -5.16
CA ALA A 140 4.73 18.73 -3.74
C ALA A 140 4.85 20.11 -3.08
N ALA A 141 5.49 21.07 -3.72
CA ALA A 141 5.73 22.41 -3.16
C ALA A 141 4.47 23.29 -3.17
N LEU A 142 3.67 23.25 -4.24
CA LEU A 142 2.55 24.17 -4.44
C LEU A 142 1.20 23.61 -3.98
N VAL A 143 1.04 22.30 -3.88
CA VAL A 143 -0.22 21.66 -3.50
C VAL A 143 -0.08 20.87 -2.20
N TYR A 144 0.78 19.88 -2.16
CA TYR A 144 0.89 18.98 -0.99
C TYR A 144 1.35 19.71 0.26
N TRP A 145 2.43 20.46 0.15
CA TRP A 145 3.03 21.11 1.31
C TRP A 145 2.13 22.18 1.93
N PRO A 146 1.51 23.12 1.20
CA PRO A 146 0.62 24.11 1.77
C PRO A 146 -0.63 23.49 2.41
N LEU A 147 -1.26 22.51 1.75
CA LEU A 147 -2.44 21.86 2.29
C LEU A 147 -2.13 21.02 3.53
N ALA A 148 -1.00 20.33 3.54
CA ALA A 148 -0.53 19.58 4.70
C ALA A 148 -0.22 20.51 5.88
N ARG A 149 0.37 21.69 5.65
CA ARG A 149 0.62 22.69 6.69
C ARG A 149 -0.67 23.32 7.21
N LEU A 150 -1.61 23.62 6.33
CA LEU A 150 -2.94 24.08 6.72
C LEU A 150 -3.65 23.05 7.61
N ALA A 151 -3.62 21.77 7.23
CA ALA A 151 -4.20 20.70 8.03
C ALA A 151 -3.55 20.61 9.43
N ARG A 152 -2.24 20.82 9.53
CA ARG A 152 -1.54 20.87 10.82
C ARG A 152 -1.97 22.06 11.68
N VAL A 153 -2.17 23.23 11.07
CA VAL A 153 -2.67 24.42 11.79
C VAL A 153 -4.08 24.19 12.31
N VAL A 154 -4.98 23.58 11.49
CA VAL A 154 -6.34 23.22 11.90
C VAL A 154 -6.32 22.26 13.10
N GLU A 155 -5.44 21.26 13.08
CA GLU A 155 -5.24 20.33 14.21
C GLU A 155 -4.74 21.05 15.49
N MET A 156 -3.79 21.97 15.35
CA MET A 156 -3.28 22.77 16.49
C MET A 156 -4.34 23.67 17.14
N VAL A 157 -5.35 24.09 16.38
CA VAL A 157 -6.52 24.85 16.88
C VAL A 157 -7.59 23.93 17.49
N GLY A 158 -7.32 22.61 17.57
CA GLY A 158 -8.23 21.64 18.18
C GLY A 158 -9.40 21.20 17.27
N ARG A 159 -9.31 21.43 15.95
CA ARG A 159 -10.30 20.98 14.99
C ARG A 159 -9.82 19.73 14.24
N ASP A 160 -10.76 18.86 13.87
CA ASP A 160 -10.44 17.69 13.03
C ASP A 160 -10.08 18.16 11.61
N PRO A 161 -8.86 17.90 11.11
CA PRO A 161 -8.44 18.27 9.76
C PRO A 161 -8.95 17.32 8.67
N ALA A 162 -9.72 16.28 8.97
CA ALA A 162 -10.13 15.25 8.03
C ALA A 162 -10.98 15.77 6.85
N PHE A 163 -11.57 16.97 6.97
CA PHE A 163 -12.28 17.63 5.86
C PHE A 163 -11.34 18.22 4.80
N LEU A 164 -10.06 18.44 5.13
CA LEU A 164 -9.08 18.98 4.19
C LEU A 164 -8.47 17.87 3.32
N PRO A 165 -8.29 18.12 2.01
CA PRO A 165 -7.53 17.18 1.18
C PRO A 165 -6.08 17.10 1.67
N LEU A 166 -5.47 15.92 1.52
CA LEU A 166 -4.07 15.67 1.89
C LEU A 166 -3.76 15.84 3.39
N PHE A 167 -4.77 15.85 4.29
CA PHE A 167 -4.57 15.99 5.73
C PHE A 167 -3.66 14.91 6.33
N GLN A 168 -3.61 13.71 5.73
CA GLN A 168 -2.74 12.61 6.14
C GLN A 168 -1.25 12.96 6.03
N TYR A 169 -0.89 13.94 5.21
CA TYR A 169 0.50 14.40 5.05
C TYR A 169 0.94 15.46 6.07
N ARG A 170 0.08 15.93 6.98
CA ARG A 170 0.36 17.02 7.91
C ARG A 170 1.59 16.80 8.81
N HIS A 171 1.94 15.53 9.08
CA HIS A 171 3.12 15.13 9.85
C HIS A 171 4.21 14.47 8.99
N ARG A 172 4.04 14.43 7.67
CA ARG A 172 5.02 13.86 6.76
C ARG A 172 6.06 14.87 6.30
N SER A 173 7.24 14.37 5.94
CA SER A 173 8.32 15.19 5.37
C SER A 173 7.99 15.58 3.92
N PHE A 174 8.63 16.66 3.43
CA PHE A 174 8.52 17.06 2.03
C PHE A 174 8.95 15.95 1.07
N TYR A 175 9.98 15.18 1.44
CA TYR A 175 10.45 14.04 0.64
C TYR A 175 9.35 13.00 0.39
N VAL A 176 8.57 12.67 1.41
CA VAL A 176 7.41 11.75 1.26
C VAL A 176 6.37 12.35 0.32
N MET A 177 6.01 13.63 0.50
CA MET A 177 5.04 14.31 -0.36
C MET A 177 5.48 14.35 -1.82
N ARG A 178 6.77 14.58 -2.07
CA ARG A 178 7.37 14.57 -3.40
C ARG A 178 7.28 13.21 -4.09
N ASN A 179 7.53 12.13 -3.33
CA ASN A 179 7.49 10.77 -3.89
C ASN A 179 6.06 10.28 -4.17
N ASP A 180 5.07 10.84 -3.45
CA ASP A 180 3.67 10.48 -3.58
C ASP A 180 2.91 11.39 -4.57
N ALA A 181 3.53 12.51 -5.00
CA ALA A 181 3.00 13.44 -6.00
C ALA A 181 3.23 12.95 -7.44
#